data_d7569ee129e1c898ece924b3f91606d7
#
_entry.id   d7569ee129e1c898ece924b3f91606d7
#
_cell.length_a   1.000
_cell.length_b   1.000
_cell.length_c   1.000
_cell.angle_alpha   90.00
_cell.angle_beta   90.00
_cell.angle_gamma   90.00
#
_symmetry.space_group_name_H-M   'P 1'
#
loop_
_entity.id
_entity.type
_entity.pdbx_description
1 polymer ?
#
loop_
_entity_poly.entity_id
_entity_poly.type
_entity_poly.pdbx_seq_one_letter_code
_entity_poly.pdbx_strand_id
1 'polypeptide(L)'
;MRKSSKYLFIFPISIISFFLLSCSTGYNKYADQYYQEGLVFYERMEYDRSIDSFTKVLEVAPYGKDNDLVYYNLGMAYFKNRQYDESIYQFTKALELTPEKDNKRKFNVLEWRANAFEQNKEFDNAIKDYSDAIQLIPKHENIKDIYHNRAWSWINKGNYDKAIEDFSSAISIDPEFDASYYGRAYVWFKKADFQRAIIDAKEAVRLSSGNKKYDDLLYEIKSSMSKK
;
A
#
# COMPACT_ATOMS: atom_id res chain seq x y z
N MET A 1 -25.43 2.34 -5.92
CA MET A 1 -24.15 2.94 -6.36
C MET A 1 -23.34 3.30 -5.12
N ARG A 2 -22.51 2.40 -4.61
CA ARG A 2 -21.54 2.68 -3.56
C ARG A 2 -20.16 2.80 -4.23
N LYS A 3 -19.66 4.02 -4.34
CA LYS A 3 -18.27 4.26 -4.75
C LYS A 3 -17.36 3.70 -3.66
N SER A 4 -16.58 2.68 -3.98
CA SER A 4 -15.49 2.22 -3.15
C SER A 4 -14.44 3.33 -3.08
N SER A 5 -14.45 4.08 -1.98
CA SER A 5 -13.34 4.96 -1.64
C SER A 5 -12.21 4.07 -1.11
N LYS A 6 -11.38 3.60 -2.00
CA LYS A 6 -10.12 2.96 -1.65
C LYS A 6 -9.06 4.06 -1.56
N TYR A 7 -8.33 4.02 -0.47
CA TYR A 7 -7.11 4.77 -0.21
C TYR A 7 -7.29 6.24 0.17
N LEU A 8 -7.59 6.47 1.44
CA LEU A 8 -7.20 7.73 2.07
C LEU A 8 -6.99 7.50 3.57
N PHE A 9 -5.82 6.98 3.95
CA PHE A 9 -5.33 7.20 5.30
C PHE A 9 -4.49 8.49 5.36
N ILE A 10 -5.12 9.58 4.98
CA ILE A 10 -4.80 10.85 5.59
C ILE A 10 -5.69 10.87 6.83
N PHE A 11 -5.09 10.77 8.03
CA PHE A 11 -5.83 10.98 9.26
C PHE A 11 -6.64 12.27 9.10
N PRO A 12 -7.95 12.25 9.35
CA PRO A 12 -8.68 13.49 9.45
C PRO A 12 -8.10 14.20 10.67
N ILE A 13 -7.25 15.19 10.42
CA ILE A 13 -6.82 16.12 11.45
C ILE A 13 -8.07 16.91 11.82
N SER A 14 -8.79 16.42 12.84
CA SER A 14 -9.77 17.24 13.50
C SER A 14 -9.00 18.44 14.06
N ILE A 15 -9.47 19.64 13.74
CA ILE A 15 -8.93 20.95 14.11
C ILE A 15 -8.66 21.07 15.64
N ILE A 16 -9.02 20.09 16.45
CA ILE A 16 -8.92 20.05 17.92
C ILE A 16 -7.53 19.62 18.41
N SER A 17 -6.67 19.00 17.58
CA SER A 17 -5.29 18.64 17.96
C SER A 17 -4.32 19.82 17.99
N PHE A 18 -4.75 20.98 17.53
CA PHE A 18 -3.90 22.15 17.34
C PHE A 18 -3.47 22.86 18.67
N PHE A 19 -4.13 22.55 19.78
CA PHE A 19 -3.91 23.30 21.04
C PHE A 19 -3.04 22.59 22.08
N LEU A 20 -2.63 21.34 21.90
CA LEU A 20 -1.92 20.57 22.93
C LEU A 20 -0.42 20.35 22.68
N LEU A 21 0.14 20.83 21.56
CA LEU A 21 1.58 20.70 21.25
C LEU A 21 2.41 21.96 21.53
N SER A 22 1.87 22.95 22.20
CA SER A 22 2.53 24.25 22.34
C SER A 22 3.49 24.39 23.55
N CYS A 23 3.85 23.31 24.23
CA CYS A 23 4.68 23.42 25.41
C CYS A 23 5.71 22.30 25.53
N SER A 24 6.76 22.30 24.70
CA SER A 24 8.14 21.97 25.15
C SER A 24 9.11 21.97 23.95
N THR A 25 10.10 22.82 23.99
CA THR A 25 11.39 22.78 23.29
C THR A 25 11.37 22.88 21.78
N GLY A 26 11.51 24.09 21.24
CA GLY A 26 11.97 24.27 19.86
C GLY A 26 10.90 24.17 18.78
N TYR A 27 9.67 24.56 19.09
CA TYR A 27 8.61 24.70 18.09
C TYR A 27 9.04 25.66 16.99
N ASN A 28 9.29 25.13 15.79
CA ASN A 28 9.58 25.95 14.63
C ASN A 28 8.28 26.23 13.87
N LYS A 29 7.72 27.43 14.04
CA LYS A 29 6.48 27.87 13.39
C LYS A 29 6.50 27.71 11.87
N TYR A 30 7.65 27.88 11.24
CA TYR A 30 7.79 27.72 9.79
C TYR A 30 7.75 26.24 9.39
N ALA A 31 8.33 25.34 10.19
CA ALA A 31 8.26 23.90 9.94
C ALA A 31 6.81 23.42 9.93
N ASP A 32 6.00 23.84 10.92
CA ASP A 32 4.59 23.50 10.99
C ASP A 32 3.79 24.07 9.80
N GLN A 33 4.03 25.32 9.44
CA GLN A 33 3.40 25.92 8.28
C GLN A 33 3.70 25.12 7.00
N TYR A 34 4.97 24.83 6.73
CA TYR A 34 5.35 24.07 5.54
C TYR A 34 4.79 22.65 5.56
N TYR A 35 4.72 22.03 6.74
CA TYR A 35 4.09 20.71 6.88
C TYR A 35 2.61 20.72 6.49
N GLN A 36 1.85 21.71 7.00
CA GLN A 36 0.44 21.86 6.64
C GLN A 36 0.26 22.19 5.15
N GLU A 37 1.10 23.03 4.59
CA GLU A 37 1.09 23.33 3.14
C GLU A 37 1.34 22.06 2.32
N GLY A 38 2.30 21.23 2.73
CA GLY A 38 2.61 19.94 2.11
C GLY A 38 1.42 18.99 2.08
N LEU A 39 0.70 18.88 3.20
CA LEU A 39 -0.53 18.07 3.28
C LEU A 39 -1.63 18.60 2.35
N VAL A 40 -1.85 19.92 2.33
CA VAL A 40 -2.86 20.56 1.46
C VAL A 40 -2.53 20.30 -0.02
N PHE A 41 -1.28 20.46 -0.44
CA PHE A 41 -0.87 20.17 -1.81
C PHE A 41 -1.01 18.70 -2.17
N TYR A 42 -0.69 17.80 -1.25
CA TYR A 42 -0.91 16.36 -1.44
C TYR A 42 -2.38 16.02 -1.70
N GLU A 43 -3.30 16.57 -0.91
CA GLU A 43 -4.75 16.37 -1.08
C GLU A 43 -5.25 16.91 -2.42
N ARG A 44 -4.64 17.99 -2.92
CA ARG A 44 -4.94 18.56 -4.23
C ARG A 44 -4.27 17.82 -5.39
N MET A 45 -3.52 16.75 -5.12
CA MET A 45 -2.71 16.01 -6.10
C MET A 45 -1.60 16.87 -6.76
N GLU A 46 -1.22 17.98 -6.11
CA GLU A 46 -0.13 18.87 -6.53
C GLU A 46 1.19 18.36 -5.94
N TYR A 47 1.62 17.15 -6.36
CA TYR A 47 2.67 16.38 -5.68
C TYR A 47 4.03 17.07 -5.68
N ASP A 48 4.41 17.77 -6.74
CA ASP A 48 5.68 18.53 -6.79
C ASP A 48 5.71 19.61 -5.71
N ARG A 49 4.60 20.34 -5.53
CA ARG A 49 4.49 21.37 -4.47
C ARG A 49 4.46 20.75 -3.07
N SER A 50 3.84 19.59 -2.94
CA SER A 50 3.85 18.82 -1.69
C SER A 50 5.28 18.42 -1.32
N ILE A 51 6.05 17.89 -2.27
CA ILE A 51 7.46 17.53 -2.12
C ILE A 51 8.27 18.75 -1.67
N ASP A 52 8.12 19.87 -2.36
CA ASP A 52 8.78 21.13 -2.01
C ASP A 52 8.49 21.55 -0.56
N SER A 53 7.22 21.51 -0.18
CA SER A 53 6.81 21.95 1.16
C SER A 53 7.36 21.03 2.25
N PHE A 54 7.27 19.69 2.09
CA PHE A 54 7.86 18.75 3.06
C PHE A 54 9.39 18.85 3.11
N THR A 55 10.06 19.11 1.99
CA THR A 55 11.50 19.32 1.96
C THR A 55 11.89 20.55 2.77
N LYS A 56 11.14 21.66 2.67
CA LYS A 56 11.36 22.86 3.50
C LYS A 56 11.18 22.58 4.99
N VAL A 57 10.30 21.67 5.38
CA VAL A 57 10.23 21.25 6.81
C VAL A 57 11.57 20.71 7.27
N LEU A 58 12.19 19.83 6.50
CA LEU A 58 13.48 19.21 6.85
C LEU A 58 14.64 20.23 6.83
N GLU A 59 14.56 21.24 5.96
CA GLU A 59 15.57 22.32 5.90
C GLU A 59 15.52 23.21 7.14
N VAL A 60 14.31 23.60 7.58
CA VAL A 60 14.16 24.51 8.73
C VAL A 60 14.17 23.81 10.09
N ALA A 61 13.91 22.51 10.11
CA ALA A 61 13.89 21.66 11.30
C ALA A 61 14.54 20.29 11.06
N PRO A 62 15.84 20.21 10.74
CA PRO A 62 16.51 18.96 10.34
C PRO A 62 16.53 17.89 11.44
N TYR A 63 16.36 18.29 12.69
CA TYR A 63 16.32 17.40 13.86
C TYR A 63 14.95 17.43 14.56
N GLY A 64 13.89 17.70 13.80
CA GLY A 64 12.53 17.72 14.32
C GLY A 64 12.13 16.35 14.90
N LYS A 65 11.43 16.38 16.03
CA LYS A 65 11.01 15.16 16.76
C LYS A 65 10.15 14.22 15.91
N ASP A 66 9.36 14.78 15.01
CA ASP A 66 8.41 14.05 14.17
C ASP A 66 8.86 13.98 12.69
N ASN A 67 10.17 14.07 12.44
CA ASN A 67 10.72 13.98 11.08
C ASN A 67 10.48 12.62 10.43
N ASP A 68 10.24 11.57 11.20
CA ASP A 68 9.77 10.29 10.67
C ASP A 68 8.45 10.45 9.88
N LEU A 69 7.51 11.27 10.39
CA LEU A 69 6.26 11.57 9.69
C LEU A 69 6.48 12.46 8.47
N VAL A 70 7.43 13.40 8.54
CA VAL A 70 7.77 14.24 7.38
C VAL A 70 8.34 13.38 6.26
N TYR A 71 9.29 12.50 6.57
CA TYR A 71 9.85 11.55 5.59
C TYR A 71 8.79 10.59 5.05
N TYR A 72 7.88 10.10 5.91
CA TYR A 72 6.77 9.27 5.47
C TYR A 72 5.88 9.98 4.43
N ASN A 73 5.45 11.22 4.73
CA ASN A 73 4.59 11.99 3.81
C ASN A 73 5.34 12.40 2.53
N LEU A 74 6.63 12.70 2.64
CA LEU A 74 7.49 12.95 1.49
C LEU A 74 7.60 11.70 0.61
N GLY A 75 7.78 10.53 1.22
CA GLY A 75 7.75 9.24 0.51
C GLY A 75 6.43 8.99 -0.21
N MET A 76 5.30 9.33 0.43
CA MET A 76 3.97 9.25 -0.17
C MET A 76 3.82 10.20 -1.37
N ALA A 77 4.31 11.44 -1.26
CA ALA A 77 4.25 12.41 -2.34
C ALA A 77 5.08 11.96 -3.55
N TYR A 78 6.30 11.47 -3.33
CA TYR A 78 7.14 10.89 -4.37
C TYR A 78 6.49 9.66 -5.02
N PHE A 79 5.90 8.76 -4.23
CA PHE A 79 5.18 7.59 -4.74
C PHE A 79 4.04 8.00 -5.68
N LYS A 80 3.22 8.96 -5.28
CA LYS A 80 2.12 9.47 -6.10
C LYS A 80 2.60 10.19 -7.36
N ASN A 81 3.78 10.80 -7.28
CA ASN A 81 4.47 11.44 -8.42
C ASN A 81 5.24 10.42 -9.28
N ARG A 82 5.14 9.12 -8.99
CA ARG A 82 5.81 8.00 -9.68
C ARG A 82 7.35 8.04 -9.64
N GLN A 83 7.92 8.74 -8.68
CA GLN A 83 9.34 8.81 -8.38
C GLN A 83 9.65 7.76 -7.31
N TYR A 84 9.74 6.48 -7.76
CA TYR A 84 9.75 5.34 -6.84
C TYR A 84 11.09 5.19 -6.09
N ASP A 85 12.20 5.52 -6.70
CA ASP A 85 13.52 5.48 -6.05
C ASP A 85 13.60 6.49 -4.89
N GLU A 86 13.15 7.72 -5.14
CA GLU A 86 13.09 8.76 -4.12
C GLU A 86 12.09 8.37 -3.01
N SER A 87 10.95 7.81 -3.38
CA SER A 87 9.96 7.31 -2.43
C SER A 87 10.54 6.25 -1.48
N ILE A 88 11.26 5.26 -2.03
CA ILE A 88 11.94 4.20 -1.27
C ILE A 88 12.95 4.82 -0.30
N TYR A 89 13.74 5.78 -0.78
CA TYR A 89 14.71 6.49 0.07
C TYR A 89 14.03 7.19 1.24
N GLN A 90 12.93 7.93 1.00
CA GLN A 90 12.23 8.66 2.05
C GLN A 90 11.57 7.71 3.06
N PHE A 91 10.92 6.63 2.61
CA PHE A 91 10.38 5.62 3.52
C PHE A 91 11.46 4.91 4.34
N THR A 92 12.65 4.71 3.76
CA THR A 92 13.78 4.14 4.51
C THR A 92 14.22 5.10 5.63
N LYS A 93 14.29 6.42 5.35
CA LYS A 93 14.55 7.43 6.38
C LYS A 93 13.44 7.48 7.44
N ALA A 94 12.19 7.40 7.03
CA ALA A 94 11.07 7.32 7.95
C ALA A 94 11.21 6.12 8.90
N LEU A 95 11.53 4.93 8.36
CA LEU A 95 11.67 3.72 9.17
C LEU A 95 12.85 3.80 10.16
N GLU A 96 13.98 4.39 9.74
CA GLU A 96 15.16 4.62 10.61
C GLU A 96 14.84 5.52 11.81
N LEU A 97 13.97 6.52 11.61
CA LEU A 97 13.61 7.51 12.63
C LEU A 97 12.37 7.11 13.46
N THR A 98 11.56 6.18 12.96
CA THR A 98 10.36 5.73 13.67
C THR A 98 10.73 5.11 15.01
N PRO A 99 10.10 5.55 16.14
CA PRO A 99 10.38 4.99 17.46
C PRO A 99 10.28 3.46 17.49
N GLU A 100 11.21 2.82 18.19
CA GLU A 100 11.34 1.35 18.20
C GLU A 100 10.05 0.64 18.61
N LYS A 101 9.29 1.22 19.52
CA LYS A 101 8.02 0.64 20.04
C LYS A 101 6.78 1.06 19.24
N ASP A 102 6.91 1.92 18.23
CA ASP A 102 5.77 2.33 17.41
C ASP A 102 5.54 1.37 16.23
N ASN A 103 5.04 0.19 16.58
CA ASN A 103 4.75 -0.85 15.59
C ASN A 103 3.74 -0.41 14.53
N LYS A 104 2.80 0.49 14.88
CA LYS A 104 1.80 0.97 13.93
C LYS A 104 2.42 1.85 12.85
N ARG A 105 3.28 2.81 13.25
CA ARG A 105 4.01 3.61 12.26
C ARG A 105 4.93 2.74 11.41
N LYS A 106 5.70 1.83 12.04
CA LYS A 106 6.56 0.90 11.28
C LYS A 106 5.79 0.08 10.27
N PHE A 107 4.62 -0.45 10.64
CA PHE A 107 3.75 -1.18 9.73
C PHE A 107 3.38 -0.34 8.50
N ASN A 108 2.91 0.89 8.71
CA ASN A 108 2.51 1.78 7.62
C ASN A 108 3.70 2.13 6.71
N VAL A 109 4.87 2.37 7.27
CA VAL A 109 6.09 2.67 6.48
C VAL A 109 6.50 1.46 5.66
N LEU A 110 6.49 0.26 6.25
CA LEU A 110 6.82 -1.00 5.56
C LEU A 110 5.83 -1.28 4.42
N GLU A 111 4.52 -1.11 4.66
CA GLU A 111 3.49 -1.27 3.63
C GLU A 111 3.76 -0.38 2.42
N TRP A 112 3.99 0.92 2.65
CA TRP A 112 4.19 1.85 1.55
C TRP A 112 5.55 1.70 0.88
N ARG A 113 6.60 1.37 1.62
CA ARG A 113 7.91 1.09 1.02
C ARG A 113 7.85 -0.18 0.17
N ALA A 114 7.14 -1.21 0.61
CA ALA A 114 6.90 -2.41 -0.18
C ALA A 114 6.14 -2.10 -1.47
N ASN A 115 5.10 -1.25 -1.41
CA ASN A 115 4.40 -0.80 -2.61
C ASN A 115 5.34 -0.04 -3.57
N ALA A 116 6.24 0.78 -3.04
CA ALA A 116 7.21 1.50 -3.85
C ALA A 116 8.23 0.55 -4.50
N PHE A 117 8.76 -0.44 -3.77
CA PHE A 117 9.61 -1.50 -4.31
C PHE A 117 8.90 -2.30 -5.41
N GLU A 118 7.61 -2.63 -5.22
CA GLU A 118 6.83 -3.35 -6.22
C GLU A 118 6.71 -2.54 -7.53
N GLN A 119 6.37 -1.25 -7.44
CA GLN A 119 6.30 -0.36 -8.60
C GLN A 119 7.65 -0.17 -9.28
N ASN A 120 8.74 -0.20 -8.51
CA ASN A 120 10.12 -0.18 -9.00
C ASN A 120 10.62 -1.54 -9.51
N LYS A 121 9.77 -2.58 -9.48
CA LYS A 121 10.06 -3.97 -9.86
C LYS A 121 11.12 -4.66 -8.99
N GLU A 122 11.33 -4.18 -7.82
CA GLU A 122 12.21 -4.76 -6.79
C GLU A 122 11.43 -5.76 -5.91
N PHE A 123 10.94 -6.83 -6.54
CA PHE A 123 9.97 -7.76 -5.92
C PHE A 123 10.52 -8.46 -4.67
N ASP A 124 11.82 -8.73 -4.58
CA ASP A 124 12.41 -9.34 -3.37
C ASP A 124 12.32 -8.41 -2.17
N ASN A 125 12.62 -7.13 -2.38
CA ASN A 125 12.52 -6.10 -1.35
C ASN A 125 11.06 -5.86 -0.93
N ALA A 126 10.14 -5.82 -1.90
CA ALA A 126 8.71 -5.72 -1.64
C ALA A 126 8.20 -6.90 -0.77
N ILE A 127 8.53 -8.13 -1.15
CA ILE A 127 8.15 -9.33 -0.40
C ILE A 127 8.70 -9.31 1.02
N LYS A 128 9.94 -8.85 1.18
CA LYS A 128 10.56 -8.72 2.50
C LYS A 128 9.76 -7.74 3.38
N ASP A 129 9.51 -6.53 2.90
CA ASP A 129 8.82 -5.51 3.67
C ASP A 129 7.36 -5.90 3.99
N TYR A 130 6.62 -6.49 3.03
CA TYR A 130 5.29 -7.05 3.32
C TYR A 130 5.34 -8.16 4.38
N SER A 131 6.37 -9.01 4.34
CA SER A 131 6.53 -10.09 5.32
C SER A 131 6.85 -9.55 6.72
N ASP A 132 7.69 -8.53 6.79
CA ASP A 132 8.03 -7.84 8.03
C ASP A 132 6.77 -7.15 8.61
N ALA A 133 5.94 -6.51 7.77
CA ALA A 133 4.67 -5.90 8.17
C ALA A 133 3.69 -6.95 8.74
N ILE A 134 3.52 -8.09 8.05
CA ILE A 134 2.66 -9.19 8.51
C ILE A 134 3.12 -9.71 9.88
N GLN A 135 4.42 -9.89 10.05
CA GLN A 135 4.98 -10.36 11.32
C GLN A 135 4.80 -9.33 12.44
N LEU A 136 4.92 -8.04 12.11
CA LEU A 136 4.87 -6.95 13.08
C LEU A 136 3.47 -6.77 13.68
N ILE A 137 2.41 -6.80 12.84
CA ILE A 137 1.01 -6.68 13.27
C ILE A 137 0.11 -7.66 12.50
N PRO A 138 0.09 -8.95 12.89
CA PRO A 138 -0.64 -9.99 12.15
C PRO A 138 -2.16 -9.79 12.04
N LYS A 139 -2.73 -8.92 12.87
CA LYS A 139 -4.18 -8.61 12.91
C LYS A 139 -4.47 -7.14 12.58
N HIS A 140 -3.63 -6.53 11.76
CA HIS A 140 -3.88 -5.17 11.29
C HIS A 140 -5.13 -5.13 10.39
N GLU A 141 -5.86 -4.01 10.38
CA GLU A 141 -7.05 -3.83 9.53
C GLU A 141 -6.77 -4.00 8.03
N ASN A 142 -5.57 -3.61 7.56
CA ASN A 142 -5.13 -3.74 6.17
C ASN A 142 -4.42 -5.08 5.87
N ILE A 143 -4.41 -6.03 6.79
CA ILE A 143 -3.56 -7.22 6.63
C ILE A 143 -3.93 -8.06 5.40
N LYS A 144 -5.19 -8.09 5.01
CA LYS A 144 -5.66 -8.75 3.80
C LYS A 144 -5.06 -8.13 2.53
N ASP A 145 -4.93 -6.78 2.52
CA ASP A 145 -4.35 -6.06 1.39
C ASP A 145 -2.85 -6.33 1.29
N ILE A 146 -2.16 -6.47 2.42
CA ILE A 146 -0.74 -6.84 2.46
C ILE A 146 -0.52 -8.25 1.87
N TYR A 147 -1.32 -9.25 2.27
CA TYR A 147 -1.26 -10.57 1.66
C TYR A 147 -1.54 -10.51 0.16
N HIS A 148 -2.58 -9.78 -0.25
CA HIS A 148 -2.92 -9.59 -1.66
C HIS A 148 -1.77 -9.01 -2.48
N ASN A 149 -1.15 -7.94 -2.00
CA ASN A 149 -0.05 -7.26 -2.69
C ASN A 149 1.21 -8.13 -2.72
N ARG A 150 1.54 -8.83 -1.61
CA ARG A 150 2.65 -9.77 -1.58
C ARG A 150 2.46 -10.93 -2.57
N ALA A 151 1.23 -11.40 -2.75
CA ALA A 151 0.90 -12.43 -3.73
C ALA A 151 1.22 -11.97 -5.16
N TRP A 152 0.94 -10.71 -5.52
CA TRP A 152 1.33 -10.17 -6.82
C TRP A 152 2.84 -10.09 -6.99
N SER A 153 3.57 -9.72 -5.95
CA SER A 153 5.04 -9.74 -5.96
C SER A 153 5.58 -11.17 -6.14
N TRP A 154 4.97 -12.19 -5.51
CA TRP A 154 5.30 -13.60 -5.77
C TRP A 154 5.01 -14.05 -7.19
N ILE A 155 3.91 -13.59 -7.81
CA ILE A 155 3.61 -13.87 -9.23
C ILE A 155 4.73 -13.32 -10.12
N ASN A 156 5.15 -12.09 -9.89
CA ASN A 156 6.22 -11.47 -10.66
C ASN A 156 7.57 -12.20 -10.50
N LYS A 157 7.77 -12.88 -9.37
CA LYS A 157 8.93 -13.78 -9.13
C LYS A 157 8.71 -15.19 -9.72
N GLY A 158 7.55 -15.50 -10.28
CA GLY A 158 7.20 -16.83 -10.78
C GLY A 158 6.86 -17.85 -9.69
N ASN A 159 6.75 -17.44 -8.43
CA ASN A 159 6.41 -18.33 -7.32
C ASN A 159 4.90 -18.42 -7.11
N TYR A 160 4.25 -19.17 -7.99
CA TYR A 160 2.80 -19.31 -8.02
C TYR A 160 2.22 -19.97 -6.76
N ASP A 161 2.95 -20.88 -6.12
CA ASP A 161 2.46 -21.58 -4.92
C ASP A 161 2.34 -20.61 -3.74
N LYS A 162 3.37 -19.79 -3.50
CA LYS A 162 3.30 -18.74 -2.47
C LYS A 162 2.23 -17.68 -2.77
N ALA A 163 2.04 -17.34 -4.05
CA ALA A 163 0.97 -16.42 -4.42
C ALA A 163 -0.42 -16.97 -4.08
N ILE A 164 -0.65 -18.27 -4.32
CA ILE A 164 -1.91 -18.95 -3.96
C ILE A 164 -2.12 -18.96 -2.44
N GLU A 165 -1.07 -19.23 -1.66
CA GLU A 165 -1.13 -19.20 -0.19
C GLU A 165 -1.53 -17.80 0.32
N ASP A 166 -0.92 -16.74 -0.21
CA ASP A 166 -1.19 -15.37 0.17
C ASP A 166 -2.60 -14.92 -0.23
N PHE A 167 -3.04 -15.18 -1.47
CA PHE A 167 -4.43 -14.89 -1.85
C PHE A 167 -5.43 -15.66 -1.00
N SER A 168 -5.13 -16.92 -0.65
CA SER A 168 -5.99 -17.72 0.22
C SER A 168 -6.05 -17.15 1.63
N SER A 169 -4.94 -16.63 2.14
CA SER A 169 -4.92 -15.91 3.42
C SER A 169 -5.78 -14.65 3.38
N ALA A 170 -5.65 -13.84 2.33
CA ALA A 170 -6.48 -12.64 2.14
C ALA A 170 -7.97 -12.96 2.07
N ILE A 171 -8.35 -14.01 1.34
CA ILE A 171 -9.75 -14.50 1.23
C ILE A 171 -10.26 -15.03 2.59
N SER A 172 -9.41 -15.73 3.34
CA SER A 172 -9.79 -16.23 4.68
C SER A 172 -10.09 -15.10 5.66
N ILE A 173 -9.40 -13.96 5.54
CA ILE A 173 -9.63 -12.78 6.36
C ILE A 173 -10.88 -12.03 5.90
N ASP A 174 -11.07 -11.87 4.59
CA ASP A 174 -12.23 -11.23 4.00
C ASP A 174 -12.78 -12.07 2.84
N PRO A 175 -13.81 -12.89 3.09
CA PRO A 175 -14.42 -13.72 2.04
C PRO A 175 -15.13 -12.93 0.92
N GLU A 176 -15.29 -11.61 1.07
CA GLU A 176 -15.85 -10.74 0.03
C GLU A 176 -14.76 -9.98 -0.75
N PHE A 177 -13.49 -10.30 -0.54
CA PHE A 177 -12.38 -9.64 -1.23
C PHE A 177 -12.21 -10.15 -2.68
N ASP A 178 -13.03 -9.64 -3.58
CA ASP A 178 -13.13 -9.97 -5.00
C ASP A 178 -11.78 -10.01 -5.73
N ALA A 179 -10.90 -9.02 -5.43
CA ALA A 179 -9.59 -8.91 -6.06
C ALA A 179 -8.67 -10.11 -5.78
N SER A 180 -8.77 -10.72 -4.59
CA SER A 180 -7.96 -11.89 -4.25
C SER A 180 -8.47 -13.18 -4.91
N TYR A 181 -9.78 -13.32 -5.10
CA TYR A 181 -10.31 -14.41 -5.94
C TYR A 181 -9.84 -14.27 -7.38
N TYR A 182 -9.90 -13.05 -7.95
CA TYR A 182 -9.37 -12.80 -9.28
C TYR A 182 -7.87 -13.15 -9.37
N GLY A 183 -7.06 -12.71 -8.43
CA GLY A 183 -5.62 -13.01 -8.39
C GLY A 183 -5.35 -14.51 -8.32
N ARG A 184 -6.06 -15.25 -7.45
CA ARG A 184 -5.89 -16.69 -7.30
C ARG A 184 -6.38 -17.46 -8.53
N ALA A 185 -7.48 -17.02 -9.15
CA ALA A 185 -7.95 -17.57 -10.42
C ALA A 185 -6.92 -17.40 -11.54
N TYR A 186 -6.30 -16.22 -11.61
CA TYR A 186 -5.24 -15.96 -12.58
C TYR A 186 -4.06 -16.92 -12.40
N VAL A 187 -3.63 -17.15 -11.16
CA VAL A 187 -2.53 -18.08 -10.87
C VAL A 187 -2.90 -19.51 -11.22
N TRP A 188 -4.11 -19.99 -10.85
CA TRP A 188 -4.57 -21.32 -11.23
C TRP A 188 -4.62 -21.48 -12.76
N PHE A 189 -5.08 -20.46 -13.47
CA PHE A 189 -5.08 -20.45 -14.92
C PHE A 189 -3.67 -20.57 -15.50
N LYS A 190 -2.69 -19.81 -14.97
CA LYS A 190 -1.27 -19.93 -15.37
C LYS A 190 -0.68 -21.32 -15.09
N LYS A 191 -1.13 -21.99 -14.03
CA LYS A 191 -0.77 -23.38 -13.73
C LYS A 191 -1.55 -24.42 -14.53
N ALA A 192 -2.40 -23.99 -15.47
CA ALA A 192 -3.31 -24.83 -16.26
C ALA A 192 -4.30 -25.68 -15.41
N ASP A 193 -4.55 -25.27 -14.17
CA ASP A 193 -5.60 -25.83 -13.33
C ASP A 193 -6.91 -25.08 -13.57
N PHE A 194 -7.54 -25.41 -14.69
CA PHE A 194 -8.74 -24.71 -15.14
C PHE A 194 -9.95 -24.92 -14.20
N GLN A 195 -10.00 -26.06 -13.49
CA GLN A 195 -11.12 -26.35 -12.58
C GLN A 195 -11.11 -25.37 -11.40
N ARG A 196 -9.97 -25.19 -10.75
CA ARG A 196 -9.82 -24.23 -9.65
C ARG A 196 -9.91 -22.79 -10.16
N ALA A 197 -9.33 -22.51 -11.31
CA ALA A 197 -9.40 -21.18 -11.92
C ALA A 197 -10.85 -20.73 -12.18
N ILE A 198 -11.72 -21.59 -12.72
CA ILE A 198 -13.10 -21.23 -13.04
C ILE A 198 -13.95 -20.99 -11.77
N ILE A 199 -13.68 -21.70 -10.68
CA ILE A 199 -14.37 -21.51 -9.40
C ILE A 199 -14.08 -20.12 -8.86
N ASP A 200 -12.80 -19.77 -8.74
CA ASP A 200 -12.38 -18.46 -8.20
C ASP A 200 -12.79 -17.31 -9.15
N ALA A 201 -12.67 -17.48 -10.47
CA ALA A 201 -13.08 -16.46 -11.43
C ALA A 201 -14.58 -16.16 -11.36
N LYS A 202 -15.43 -17.22 -11.20
CA LYS A 202 -16.88 -17.03 -11.01
C LYS A 202 -17.18 -16.27 -9.72
N GLU A 203 -16.45 -16.55 -8.65
CA GLU A 203 -16.65 -15.87 -7.37
C GLU A 203 -16.22 -14.40 -7.44
N ALA A 204 -15.09 -14.10 -8.11
CA ALA A 204 -14.69 -12.71 -8.37
C ALA A 204 -15.76 -11.92 -9.14
N VAL A 205 -16.34 -12.52 -10.19
CA VAL A 205 -17.44 -11.91 -10.97
C VAL A 205 -18.70 -11.74 -10.12
N ARG A 206 -19.04 -12.72 -9.28
CA ARG A 206 -20.21 -12.65 -8.36
C ARG A 206 -20.08 -11.49 -7.38
N LEU A 207 -18.91 -11.32 -6.80
CA LEU A 207 -18.64 -10.28 -5.78
C LEU A 207 -18.53 -8.88 -6.39
N SER A 208 -18.07 -8.76 -7.61
CA SER A 208 -17.89 -7.47 -8.31
C SER A 208 -18.46 -7.53 -9.73
N SER A 209 -19.78 -7.67 -9.81
CA SER A 209 -20.50 -7.74 -11.10
C SER A 209 -20.25 -6.48 -11.95
N GLY A 210 -19.97 -6.70 -13.24
CA GLY A 210 -19.66 -5.64 -14.19
C GLY A 210 -18.19 -5.20 -14.22
N ASN A 211 -17.31 -5.89 -13.49
CA ASN A 211 -15.88 -5.70 -13.64
C ASN A 211 -15.38 -6.46 -14.88
N LYS A 212 -15.23 -5.74 -15.97
CA LYS A 212 -14.84 -6.32 -17.27
C LYS A 212 -13.57 -7.17 -17.18
N LYS A 213 -12.59 -6.80 -16.36
CA LYS A 213 -11.34 -7.55 -16.19
C LYS A 213 -11.60 -8.96 -15.64
N TYR A 214 -12.60 -9.12 -14.77
CA TYR A 214 -12.96 -10.42 -14.19
C TYR A 214 -13.75 -11.26 -15.19
N ASP A 215 -14.67 -10.62 -15.92
CA ASP A 215 -15.42 -11.28 -17.00
C ASP A 215 -14.49 -11.78 -18.10
N ASP A 216 -13.51 -10.97 -18.51
CA ASP A 216 -12.54 -11.33 -19.53
C ASP A 216 -11.71 -12.56 -19.12
N LEU A 217 -11.22 -12.61 -17.85
CA LEU A 217 -10.49 -13.77 -17.34
C LEU A 217 -11.38 -15.03 -17.32
N LEU A 218 -12.62 -14.90 -16.84
CA LEU A 218 -13.57 -16.02 -16.82
C LEU A 218 -13.84 -16.56 -18.23
N TYR A 219 -14.00 -15.68 -19.22
CA TYR A 219 -14.17 -16.06 -20.61
C TYR A 219 -12.92 -16.79 -21.15
N GLU A 220 -11.72 -16.28 -20.88
CA GLU A 220 -10.45 -16.87 -21.32
C GLU A 220 -10.27 -18.29 -20.76
N ILE A 221 -10.56 -18.48 -19.46
CA ILE A 221 -10.51 -19.81 -18.81
C ILE A 221 -11.47 -20.78 -19.49
N LYS A 222 -12.73 -20.39 -19.71
CA LYS A 222 -13.74 -21.25 -20.38
C LYS A 222 -13.33 -21.63 -21.80
N SER A 223 -12.83 -20.66 -22.56
CA SER A 223 -12.34 -20.89 -23.92
C SER A 223 -11.17 -21.88 -23.97
N SER A 224 -10.27 -21.79 -22.98
CA SER A 224 -9.11 -22.69 -22.90
C SER A 224 -9.49 -24.12 -22.49
N MET A 225 -10.56 -24.29 -21.70
CA MET A 225 -11.09 -25.60 -21.33
C MET A 225 -11.75 -26.30 -22.52
N SER A 226 -12.41 -25.56 -23.42
CA SER A 226 -13.12 -26.15 -24.57
C SER A 226 -12.20 -26.60 -25.72
N LYS A 227 -10.92 -26.24 -25.68
CA LYS A 227 -9.91 -26.60 -26.69
C LYS A 227 -9.09 -27.83 -26.32
N LYS A 228 -9.31 -28.40 -25.12
CA LYS A 228 -8.71 -29.65 -24.65
C LYS A 228 -9.72 -30.78 -24.68
#